data_8c65d04e0da9a64438561bdc8c64fc88
#
_entry.id   8c65d04e0da9a64438561bdc8c64fc88
#
_cell.length_a   1.000
_cell.length_b   1.000
_cell.length_c   1.000
_cell.angle_alpha   90.00
_cell.angle_beta   90.00
_cell.angle_gamma   90.00
#
_symmetry.space_group_name_H-M   'P 1'
#
loop_
_entity.id
_entity.type
_entity.pdbx_description
1 polymer ?
#
loop_
_entity_poly.entity_id
_entity_poly.type
_entity_poly.pdbx_seq_one_letter_code
_entity_poly.pdbx_strand_id
1 'polypeptide(L)' 'MEVTTHHLVITGMTCPSCSTRVANVLNGHPGIVRAEVSHETDSGTVVTRDNVMLQEVVNIIQSTGFTVKA' A
#
# COMPACT_ATOMS: atom_id res chain seq x y z
N MET A 1 20.98 1.46 -5.99
CA MET A 1 19.53 1.46 -6.21
C MET A 1 18.86 2.11 -5.01
N GLU A 2 18.07 3.11 -5.26
CA GLU A 2 17.38 3.82 -4.21
C GLU A 2 15.96 3.30 -4.06
N VAL A 3 15.48 3.34 -2.82
CA VAL A 3 14.10 3.01 -2.52
C VAL A 3 13.46 4.18 -1.80
N THR A 4 12.17 4.34 -1.98
CA THR A 4 11.40 5.40 -1.35
C THR A 4 10.35 4.79 -0.45
N THR A 5 10.25 5.29 0.77
CA THR A 5 9.23 4.86 1.71
C THR A 5 8.06 5.83 1.68
N HIS A 6 6.88 5.30 1.46
CA HIS A 6 5.64 6.08 1.44
C HIS A 6 4.77 5.69 2.62
N HIS A 7 4.28 6.68 3.34
CA HIS A 7 3.32 6.47 4.42
C HIS A 7 1.95 6.93 3.95
N LEU A 8 0.99 6.03 4.03
CA LEU A 8 -0.35 6.26 3.51
C LEU A 8 -1.39 5.99 4.60
N VAL A 9 -2.48 6.72 4.54
CA VAL A 9 -3.65 6.42 5.36
C VAL A 9 -4.64 5.69 4.46
N ILE A 10 -5.00 4.48 4.85
CA ILE A 10 -5.92 3.63 4.09
C ILE A 10 -7.17 3.43 4.91
N THR A 11 -8.29 3.89 4.40
CA THR A 11 -9.57 3.80 5.10
C THR A 11 -10.41 2.66 4.56
N GLY A 12 -11.31 2.15 5.39
CA GLY A 12 -12.21 1.06 5.01
C GLY A 12 -11.72 -0.33 5.38
N MET A 13 -10.54 -0.44 5.98
CA MET A 13 -10.03 -1.73 6.45
C MET A 13 -10.63 -2.04 7.82
N THR A 14 -11.68 -2.83 7.83
CA THR A 14 -12.41 -3.15 9.06
C THR A 14 -12.04 -4.51 9.65
N CYS A 15 -11.19 -5.26 8.99
CA CYS A 15 -10.82 -6.60 9.44
C CYS A 15 -9.38 -6.94 9.04
N PRO A 16 -8.75 -7.92 9.71
CA PRO A 16 -7.36 -8.30 9.38
C PRO A 16 -7.19 -8.82 7.95
N SER A 17 -8.18 -9.50 7.42
CA SER A 17 -8.10 -10.03 6.05
C SER A 17 -8.07 -8.91 5.01
N CYS A 18 -8.68 -7.76 5.32
CA CYS A 18 -8.65 -6.60 4.44
C CYS A 18 -7.22 -6.08 4.29
N SER A 19 -6.53 -5.87 5.40
CA SER A 19 -5.15 -5.40 5.37
C SER A 19 -4.22 -6.41 4.70
N THR A 20 -4.43 -7.69 4.95
CA THR A 20 -3.65 -8.76 4.33
C THR A 20 -3.83 -8.74 2.81
N ARG A 21 -5.05 -8.54 2.35
CA ARG A 21 -5.35 -8.47 0.92
C ARG A 21 -4.61 -7.32 0.25
N VAL A 22 -4.66 -6.15 0.84
CA VAL A 22 -3.96 -4.97 0.32
C VAL A 22 -2.46 -5.23 0.29
N ALA A 23 -1.91 -5.74 1.37
CA ALA A 23 -0.48 -6.04 1.44
C ALA A 23 -0.05 -7.04 0.38
N ASN A 24 -0.84 -8.10 0.17
CA ASN A 24 -0.54 -9.11 -0.84
C ASN A 24 -0.54 -8.53 -2.24
N VAL A 25 -1.52 -7.69 -2.56
CA VAL A 25 -1.60 -7.04 -3.88
C VAL A 25 -0.38 -6.15 -4.09
N LEU A 26 0.00 -5.37 -3.08
CA LEU A 26 1.16 -4.49 -3.18
C LEU A 26 2.45 -5.28 -3.30
N ASN A 27 2.63 -6.31 -2.50
CA ASN A 27 3.85 -7.13 -2.54
C ASN A 27 3.99 -7.92 -3.84
N GLY A 28 2.89 -8.13 -4.54
CA GLY A 28 2.91 -8.77 -5.86
C GLY A 28 3.35 -7.85 -6.99
N HIS A 29 3.46 -6.55 -6.75
CA HIS A 29 3.87 -5.60 -7.77
C HIS A 29 5.39 -5.58 -7.90
N PRO A 30 5.94 -5.69 -9.12
CA PRO A 30 7.39 -5.80 -9.30
C PRO A 30 8.17 -4.54 -8.89
N GLY A 31 7.53 -3.39 -8.88
CA GLY A 31 8.16 -2.14 -8.46
C GLY A 31 8.10 -1.88 -6.97
N ILE A 32 7.41 -2.71 -6.20
CA ILE A 32 7.28 -2.54 -4.76
C ILE A 32 8.23 -3.51 -4.06
N VAL A 33 9.14 -2.96 -3.26
CA VAL A 33 10.10 -3.74 -2.51
C VAL A 33 9.43 -4.40 -1.31
N ARG A 34 8.59 -3.63 -0.61
CA ARG A 34 7.94 -4.10 0.60
C ARG A 34 6.68 -3.28 0.85
N ALA A 35 5.67 -3.90 1.39
CA ALA A 35 4.46 -3.22 1.80
C ALA A 35 3.99 -3.78 3.14
N GLU A 36 3.70 -2.89 4.07
CA GLU A 36 3.13 -3.23 5.36
C GLU A 36 1.85 -2.43 5.56
N VAL A 37 0.77 -3.09 5.89
CA VAL A 37 -0.54 -2.47 6.04
C VAL A 37 -1.12 -2.91 7.38
N SER A 38 -1.63 -1.94 8.15
CA SER A 38 -2.25 -2.20 9.44
C SER A 38 -3.69 -1.71 9.44
N HIS A 39 -4.62 -2.60 9.77
CA HIS A 39 -6.02 -2.24 9.91
C HIS A 39 -6.30 -1.54 11.25
N GLU A 40 -5.44 -1.74 12.25
CA GLU A 40 -5.61 -1.14 13.56
C GLU A 40 -5.36 0.37 13.55
N THR A 41 -4.40 0.80 12.73
CA THR A 41 -4.03 2.21 12.63
C THR A 41 -4.53 2.85 11.34
N ASP A 42 -5.24 2.09 10.51
CA ASP A 42 -5.71 2.51 9.18
C ASP A 42 -4.58 3.12 8.35
N SER A 43 -3.41 2.51 8.42
CA SER A 43 -2.23 3.04 7.75
C SER A 43 -1.47 1.95 7.01
N GLY A 44 -0.66 2.39 6.07
CA GLY A 44 0.23 1.50 5.34
C GLY A 44 1.55 2.17 5.07
N THR A 45 2.62 1.39 5.11
CA THR A 45 3.95 1.83 4.72
C THR A 45 4.37 1.00 3.51
N VAL A 46 4.68 1.68 2.42
CA VAL A 46 5.06 1.03 1.18
C VAL A 46 6.44 1.51 0.78
N VAL A 47 7.34 0.57 0.58
CA VAL A 47 8.69 0.86 0.10
C VAL A 47 8.74 0.49 -1.38
N THR A 48 9.03 1.47 -2.22
CA THR A 48 9.05 1.29 -3.66
C THR A 48 10.42 1.59 -4.22
N ARG A 49 10.66 1.10 -5.42
CA ARG A 49 11.84 1.50 -6.19
C ARG A 49 11.66 2.92 -6.71
N ASP A 50 12.76 3.55 -7.11
CA ASP A 50 12.76 4.93 -7.58
C ASP A 50 11.93 5.15 -8.85
N ASN A 51 11.67 4.09 -9.61
CA ASN A 51 10.87 4.18 -10.84
C ASN A 51 9.36 4.00 -10.61
N VAL A 52 8.93 3.83 -9.37
CA VAL A 52 7.51 3.69 -9.04
C VAL A 52 7.01 4.97 -8.40
N MET A 53 5.93 5.51 -8.95
CA MET A 53 5.34 6.74 -8.44
C MET A 53 4.31 6.45 -7.35
N LEU A 54 4.15 7.42 -6.44
CA LEU A 54 3.13 7.32 -5.38
C LEU A 54 1.73 7.12 -5.98
N GLN A 55 1.43 7.79 -7.08
CA GLN A 55 0.14 7.65 -7.75
C GLN A 55 -0.13 6.21 -8.16
N GLU A 56 0.88 5.50 -8.59
CA GLU A 56 0.75 4.10 -8.97
C GLU A 56 0.39 3.23 -7.78
N VAL A 57 1.03 3.48 -6.63
CA VAL A 57 0.72 2.79 -5.37
C VAL A 57 -0.73 3.06 -4.96
N VAL A 58 -1.15 4.32 -5.02
CA VAL A 58 -2.52 4.72 -4.68
C VAL A 58 -3.53 4.01 -5.59
N ASN A 59 -3.25 3.96 -6.89
CA ASN A 59 -4.13 3.28 -7.83
C ASN A 59 -4.27 1.78 -7.53
N ILE A 60 -3.18 1.13 -7.17
CA ILE A 60 -3.20 -0.29 -6.81
C ILE A 60 -4.10 -0.52 -5.59
N ILE A 61 -3.94 0.31 -4.56
CA ILE A 61 -4.73 0.17 -3.34
C ILE A 61 -6.21 0.45 -3.62
N GLN A 62 -6.50 1.50 -4.38
CA GLN A 62 -7.88 1.83 -4.72
C GLN A 62 -8.55 0.74 -5.55
N SER A 63 -7.79 0.01 -6.34
CA SER A 63 -8.34 -1.10 -7.13
C SER A 63 -8.82 -2.26 -6.27
N THR A 64 -8.38 -2.33 -5.01
CA THR A 64 -8.86 -3.34 -4.06
C THR A 64 -10.16 -2.93 -3.37
N GLY A 65 -10.64 -1.70 -3.60
CA GLY A 65 -11.88 -1.20 -3.03
C GLY A 65 -11.72 -0.30 -1.81
N PHE A 66 -10.50 0.05 -1.45
CA PHE A 66 -10.22 0.91 -0.30
C PHE A 66 -9.88 2.33 -0.73
N THR A 67 -10.06 3.27 0.18
CA THR A 67 -9.74 4.68 -0.05
C THR A 67 -8.39 5.00 0.58
N VAL A 68 -7.56 5.73 -0.16
CA VAL A 68 -6.22 6.12 0.31
C VAL A 68 -6.16 7.63 0.44
N LYS A 69 -5.64 8.06 1.59
CA LYS A 69 -5.25 9.45 1.80
C LYS A 69 -3.73 9.49 1.87
N ALA A 70 -3.13 10.19 0.97
CA ALA A 70 -1.68 10.34 0.96
C ALA A 70 -1.24 11.63 1.62
#